data_abfb7fc59553103f23a9c1af703a7791
#
_entry.id   abfb7fc59553103f23a9c1af703a7791
#
_cell.length_a   1.000
_cell.length_b   1.000
_cell.length_c   1.000
_cell.angle_alpha   90.00
_cell.angle_beta   90.00
_cell.angle_gamma   90.00
#
_symmetry.space_group_name_H-M   'P 1'
#
loop_
_entity.id
_entity.type
_entity.pdbx_description
1 polymer ?
#
loop_
_entity_poly.entity_id
_entity_poly.type
_entity_poly.pdbx_seq_one_letter_code
_entity_poly.pdbx_strand_id
1 'polypeptide(L)'
;MKLKKYEKNPIIAPNPANAWENLVTCNPGVIYDDGRFYMLYRAAGDDKEHVIRLGLAVSENGFDFRRVGDSPVFGPSADGPDGGCVEDPRIVKFDNEFYITYAYRAHAPGQYWTFAHDVVRLPRCGAYAPAAMAQNLGNTGLAVTTDFRNFRRLGRLTSPVLDDRDVILFPEKIGGKFAMMHRPKQFVGERYGVKYPSIWLKFSDDLLAWEDKPSHLLIAGREGTWEEKIGGSTPPILTEAGWLT
;
A
#
# COMPACT_ATOMS: atom_id res chain seq x y z
N MET A 1 -24.76 -0.10 -6.94
CA MET A 1 -24.58 1.32 -7.36
C MET A 1 -23.47 1.39 -8.40
N LYS A 2 -23.61 2.10 -9.51
CA LYS A 2 -22.54 2.26 -10.52
C LYS A 2 -21.89 3.63 -10.33
N LEU A 3 -20.60 3.66 -9.98
CA LEU A 3 -19.86 4.91 -9.84
C LEU A 3 -19.60 5.54 -11.22
N LYS A 4 -19.76 6.86 -11.31
CA LYS A 4 -19.41 7.64 -12.50
C LYS A 4 -17.96 8.12 -12.36
N LYS A 5 -17.15 7.84 -13.37
CA LYS A 5 -15.77 8.37 -13.42
C LYS A 5 -15.84 9.90 -13.58
N TYR A 6 -14.95 10.58 -12.85
CA TYR A 6 -14.79 12.02 -13.02
C TYR A 6 -14.24 12.32 -14.43
N GLU A 7 -14.83 13.29 -15.10
CA GLU A 7 -14.54 13.57 -16.51
C GLU A 7 -13.13 14.13 -16.76
N LYS A 8 -12.53 14.79 -15.75
CA LYS A 8 -11.17 15.34 -15.82
C LYS A 8 -10.09 14.37 -15.30
N ASN A 9 -10.39 13.06 -15.19
CA ASN A 9 -9.35 12.08 -14.88
C ASN A 9 -8.33 11.97 -16.04
N PRO A 10 -7.02 11.80 -15.73
CA PRO A 10 -6.44 11.65 -14.40
C PRO A 10 -6.31 12.97 -13.65
N ILE A 11 -6.66 13.00 -12.37
CA ILE A 11 -6.55 14.20 -11.52
C ILE A 11 -5.10 14.53 -11.10
N ILE A 12 -4.21 13.56 -11.19
CA ILE A 12 -2.74 13.72 -11.10
C ILE A 12 -2.12 12.87 -12.22
N ALA A 13 -1.33 13.50 -13.07
CA ALA A 13 -0.54 12.86 -14.12
C ALA A 13 0.97 12.94 -13.79
N PRO A 14 1.84 12.11 -14.40
CA PRO A 14 3.28 12.25 -14.30
C PRO A 14 3.73 13.69 -14.61
N ASN A 15 4.74 14.17 -13.88
CA ASN A 15 5.31 15.49 -14.13
C ASN A 15 6.67 15.36 -14.83
N PRO A 16 6.79 15.70 -16.12
CA PRO A 16 8.05 15.57 -16.86
C PRO A 16 9.21 16.42 -16.28
N ALA A 17 8.89 17.44 -15.49
CA ALA A 17 9.90 18.29 -14.87
C ALA A 17 10.55 17.65 -13.64
N ASN A 18 9.92 16.63 -13.05
CA ASN A 18 10.39 15.96 -11.83
C ASN A 18 10.89 14.55 -12.16
N ALA A 19 12.19 14.35 -12.24
CA ALA A 19 12.79 13.07 -12.63
C ALA A 19 12.29 11.86 -11.83
N TRP A 20 11.90 12.03 -10.58
CA TRP A 20 11.43 10.94 -9.72
C TRP A 20 9.96 10.51 -9.98
N GLU A 21 9.17 11.30 -10.71
CA GLU A 21 7.75 11.06 -11.01
C GLU A 21 7.37 11.27 -12.48
N ASN A 22 8.35 11.33 -13.38
CA ASN A 22 8.10 11.66 -14.78
C ASN A 22 7.55 10.48 -15.60
N LEU A 23 7.61 9.25 -15.08
CA LEU A 23 7.14 8.05 -15.79
C LEU A 23 5.71 7.68 -15.40
N VAL A 24 5.40 7.57 -14.11
CA VAL A 24 4.12 7.07 -13.63
C VAL A 24 3.69 7.70 -12.31
N THR A 25 2.38 7.97 -12.20
CA THR A 25 1.69 8.29 -10.95
C THR A 25 0.44 7.42 -10.84
N CYS A 26 0.23 6.76 -9.69
CA CYS A 26 -0.89 5.83 -9.50
C CYS A 26 -1.14 5.53 -8.01
N ASN A 27 -2.11 4.66 -7.74
CA ASN A 27 -2.41 4.02 -6.45
C ASN A 27 -2.36 4.96 -5.24
N PRO A 28 -3.11 6.06 -5.23
CA PRO A 28 -3.08 7.01 -4.14
C PRO A 28 -3.80 6.50 -2.90
N GLY A 29 -3.30 6.90 -1.72
CA GLY A 29 -4.08 6.93 -0.48
C GLY A 29 -4.57 8.35 -0.23
N VAL A 30 -5.85 8.51 0.08
CA VAL A 30 -6.45 9.83 0.31
C VAL A 30 -7.18 9.84 1.64
N ILE A 31 -7.04 10.92 2.39
CA ILE A 31 -7.81 11.19 3.60
C ILE A 31 -8.33 12.63 3.57
N TYR A 32 -9.54 12.81 4.10
CA TYR A 32 -10.09 14.14 4.36
C TYR A 32 -9.92 14.46 5.84
N ASP A 33 -9.34 15.60 6.13
CA ASP A 33 -9.13 16.07 7.50
C ASP A 33 -9.10 17.60 7.53
N ASP A 34 -9.81 18.17 8.50
CA ASP A 34 -9.85 19.62 8.76
C ASP A 34 -10.05 20.48 7.50
N GLY A 35 -11.10 20.16 6.72
CA GLY A 35 -11.49 20.94 5.53
C GLY A 35 -10.63 20.69 4.30
N ARG A 36 -9.70 19.73 4.31
CA ARG A 36 -8.77 19.48 3.23
C ARG A 36 -8.58 17.99 2.94
N PHE A 37 -8.38 17.66 1.67
CA PHE A 37 -7.97 16.33 1.23
C PHE A 37 -6.44 16.27 1.13
N TYR A 38 -5.86 15.24 1.72
CA TYR A 38 -4.44 14.90 1.61
C TYR A 38 -4.31 13.62 0.80
N MET A 39 -3.52 13.65 -0.26
CA MET A 39 -3.26 12.52 -1.14
C MET A 39 -1.78 12.17 -1.10
N LEU A 40 -1.45 10.98 -0.59
CA LEU A 40 -0.16 10.36 -0.86
C LEU A 40 -0.29 9.54 -2.14
N TYR A 41 0.44 9.89 -3.19
CA TYR A 41 0.40 9.17 -4.46
C TYR A 41 1.73 8.47 -4.72
N ARG A 42 1.63 7.25 -5.25
CA ARG A 42 2.76 6.49 -5.72
C ARG A 42 3.28 7.07 -7.01
N ALA A 43 4.61 7.19 -7.14
CA ALA A 43 5.25 7.62 -8.37
C ALA A 43 6.62 6.97 -8.58
N ALA A 44 7.04 6.90 -9.85
CA ALA A 44 8.37 6.48 -10.25
C ALA A 44 8.83 7.28 -11.47
N GLY A 45 10.15 7.44 -11.57
CA GLY A 45 10.82 8.04 -12.71
C GLY A 45 11.21 7.02 -13.79
N ASP A 46 11.64 7.53 -14.93
CA ASP A 46 12.13 6.76 -16.07
C ASP A 46 13.62 6.37 -15.94
N ASP A 47 14.22 6.61 -14.77
CA ASP A 47 15.57 6.14 -14.47
C ASP A 47 15.66 4.61 -14.47
N LYS A 48 16.89 4.09 -14.58
CA LYS A 48 17.13 2.64 -14.71
C LYS A 48 16.54 1.80 -13.57
N GLU A 49 16.44 2.34 -12.39
CA GLU A 49 15.98 1.60 -11.21
C GLU A 49 14.49 1.73 -10.96
N HIS A 50 13.84 2.75 -11.54
CA HIS A 50 12.42 3.04 -11.34
C HIS A 50 12.02 3.03 -9.86
N VAL A 51 12.82 3.67 -9.01
CA VAL A 51 12.59 3.66 -7.57
C VAL A 51 11.25 4.31 -7.25
N ILE A 52 10.35 3.52 -6.67
CA ILE A 52 9.01 3.99 -6.30
C ILE A 52 9.08 4.78 -4.98
N ARG A 53 8.44 5.94 -4.98
CA ARG A 53 8.33 6.87 -3.85
C ARG A 53 6.92 7.43 -3.74
N LEU A 54 6.64 8.11 -2.64
CA LEU A 54 5.36 8.77 -2.42
C LEU A 54 5.51 10.29 -2.50
N GLY A 55 4.67 10.91 -3.32
CA GLY A 55 4.45 12.34 -3.34
C GLY A 55 3.24 12.76 -2.55
N LEU A 56 3.15 14.04 -2.22
CA LEU A 56 2.01 14.64 -1.52
C LEU A 56 1.31 15.65 -2.42
N ALA A 57 -0.01 15.52 -2.52
CA ALA A 57 -0.88 16.52 -3.11
C ALA A 57 -2.04 16.85 -2.18
N VAL A 58 -2.58 18.05 -2.28
CA VAL A 58 -3.68 18.54 -1.45
C VAL A 58 -4.79 19.13 -2.31
N SER A 59 -6.03 19.04 -1.81
CA SER A 59 -7.21 19.60 -2.45
C SER A 59 -8.22 20.08 -1.39
N GLU A 60 -8.98 21.11 -1.72
CA GLU A 60 -10.09 21.58 -0.88
C GLU A 60 -11.43 20.95 -1.28
N ASN A 61 -11.53 20.41 -2.51
CA ASN A 61 -12.78 19.88 -3.06
C ASN A 61 -12.73 18.38 -3.44
N GLY A 62 -11.56 17.72 -3.28
CA GLY A 62 -11.36 16.31 -3.64
C GLY A 62 -11.20 16.04 -5.15
N PHE A 63 -11.18 17.07 -5.99
CA PHE A 63 -11.04 16.97 -7.44
C PHE A 63 -9.80 17.70 -7.97
N ASP A 64 -9.56 18.92 -7.51
CA ASP A 64 -8.46 19.75 -7.98
C ASP A 64 -7.28 19.63 -7.01
N PHE A 65 -6.43 18.63 -7.24
CA PHE A 65 -5.25 18.37 -6.43
C PHE A 65 -4.04 19.16 -6.91
N ARG A 66 -3.30 19.73 -5.98
CA ARG A 66 -2.04 20.42 -6.22
C ARG A 66 -0.91 19.74 -5.46
N ARG A 67 0.20 19.45 -6.14
CA ARG A 67 1.44 18.96 -5.50
C ARG A 67 1.91 19.95 -4.44
N VAL A 68 2.37 19.43 -3.31
CA VAL A 68 2.90 20.26 -2.21
C VAL A 68 4.35 20.67 -2.46
N GLY A 69 5.08 19.95 -3.31
CA GLY A 69 6.46 20.24 -3.69
C GLY A 69 6.93 19.37 -4.84
N ASP A 70 8.17 19.58 -5.25
CA ASP A 70 8.81 18.91 -6.38
C ASP A 70 9.63 17.68 -5.97
N SER A 71 9.66 17.36 -4.67
CA SER A 71 10.37 16.22 -4.11
C SER A 71 9.40 15.23 -3.47
N PRO A 72 9.73 13.91 -3.44
CA PRO A 72 8.92 12.95 -2.71
C PRO A 72 8.93 13.25 -1.22
N VAL A 73 7.81 12.98 -0.53
CA VAL A 73 7.69 13.17 0.92
C VAL A 73 8.06 11.90 1.69
N PHE A 74 7.96 10.73 1.04
CA PHE A 74 8.32 9.45 1.64
C PHE A 74 8.94 8.53 0.59
N GLY A 75 10.05 7.90 0.93
CA GLY A 75 10.80 7.03 0.02
C GLY A 75 11.47 5.87 0.76
N PRO A 76 12.21 5.02 0.04
CA PRO A 76 12.98 3.94 0.62
C PRO A 76 13.91 4.42 1.73
N SER A 77 14.11 3.58 2.76
CA SER A 77 15.10 3.85 3.80
C SER A 77 16.50 3.45 3.34
N ALA A 78 17.52 4.13 3.84
CA ALA A 78 18.90 3.79 3.52
C ALA A 78 19.32 2.41 4.08
N ASP A 79 18.84 2.08 5.29
CA ASP A 79 19.31 0.91 6.05
C ASP A 79 18.16 -0.05 6.44
N GLY A 80 16.96 0.18 5.95
CA GLY A 80 15.78 -0.61 6.31
C GLY A 80 15.41 -1.70 5.30
N PRO A 81 14.44 -2.55 5.64
CA PRO A 81 13.97 -3.61 4.76
C PRO A 81 13.20 -3.08 3.54
N ASP A 82 12.81 -1.81 3.54
CA ASP A 82 12.10 -1.10 2.47
C ASP A 82 13.06 -0.30 1.56
N GLY A 83 14.32 -0.70 1.52
CA GLY A 83 15.38 0.01 0.79
C GLY A 83 15.23 0.05 -0.73
N GLY A 84 14.37 -0.78 -1.32
CA GLY A 84 14.17 -0.80 -2.77
C GLY A 84 13.03 0.08 -3.27
N CYS A 85 11.89 0.06 -2.59
CA CYS A 85 10.74 0.89 -2.95
C CYS A 85 9.71 0.97 -1.82
N VAL A 86 8.89 2.02 -1.85
CA VAL A 86 7.69 2.18 -1.03
C VAL A 86 6.52 2.53 -1.94
N GLU A 87 5.39 1.83 -1.80
CA GLU A 87 4.29 1.90 -2.74
C GLU A 87 2.91 1.74 -2.06
N ASP A 88 1.87 2.13 -2.76
CA ASP A 88 0.47 1.84 -2.43
C ASP A 88 0.07 2.26 -0.99
N PRO A 89 0.18 3.56 -0.65
CA PRO A 89 -0.16 4.04 0.68
C PRO A 89 -1.66 3.90 0.98
N ARG A 90 -1.99 3.63 2.26
CA ARG A 90 -3.34 3.72 2.78
C ARG A 90 -3.30 4.49 4.08
N ILE A 91 -4.21 5.42 4.26
CA ILE A 91 -4.15 6.42 5.34
C ILE A 91 -5.36 6.25 6.23
N VAL A 92 -5.14 6.09 7.54
CA VAL A 92 -6.16 6.22 8.58
C VAL A 92 -5.69 7.21 9.62
N LYS A 93 -6.62 7.77 10.40
CA LYS A 93 -6.29 8.69 11.49
C LYS A 93 -6.75 8.08 12.81
N PHE A 94 -5.86 8.02 13.78
CA PHE A 94 -6.19 7.74 15.18
C PHE A 94 -5.73 8.94 16.01
N ASP A 95 -6.63 9.48 16.80
CA ASP A 95 -6.40 10.71 17.55
C ASP A 95 -5.91 11.86 16.63
N ASN A 96 -4.70 12.35 16.86
CA ASN A 96 -4.10 13.44 16.09
C ASN A 96 -2.97 12.99 15.15
N GLU A 97 -2.83 11.68 14.94
CA GLU A 97 -1.78 11.10 14.09
C GLU A 97 -2.37 10.37 12.89
N PHE A 98 -1.73 10.52 11.73
CA PHE A 98 -2.04 9.78 10.52
C PHE A 98 -1.15 8.55 10.43
N TYR A 99 -1.77 7.38 10.33
CA TYR A 99 -1.10 6.09 10.19
C TYR A 99 -1.19 5.65 8.73
N ILE A 100 -0.03 5.38 8.15
CA ILE A 100 0.11 5.02 6.75
C ILE A 100 0.61 3.59 6.64
N THR A 101 -0.24 2.68 6.15
CA THR A 101 0.25 1.40 5.67
C THR A 101 0.79 1.58 4.27
N TYR A 102 1.95 1.01 3.97
CA TYR A 102 2.58 1.08 2.66
C TYR A 102 3.20 -0.26 2.31
N ALA A 103 3.05 -0.69 1.07
CA ALA A 103 3.77 -1.86 0.59
C ALA A 103 5.23 -1.48 0.30
N TYR A 104 6.14 -2.43 0.48
CA TYR A 104 7.55 -2.24 0.21
C TYR A 104 8.24 -3.50 -0.29
N ARG A 105 9.39 -3.32 -0.92
CA ARG A 105 10.32 -4.39 -1.31
C ARG A 105 11.75 -3.99 -0.98
N ALA A 106 12.60 -5.00 -0.81
CA ALA A 106 14.02 -4.80 -0.56
C ALA A 106 14.78 -4.30 -1.80
N HIS A 107 14.26 -4.53 -3.01
CA HIS A 107 14.89 -4.18 -4.28
C HIS A 107 14.03 -3.23 -5.09
N ALA A 108 14.68 -2.29 -5.78
CA ALA A 108 14.01 -1.38 -6.71
C ALA A 108 13.46 -2.14 -7.94
N PRO A 109 12.35 -1.69 -8.55
CA PRO A 109 11.74 -2.36 -9.69
C PRO A 109 12.71 -2.68 -10.85
N GLY A 110 13.60 -1.78 -11.21
CA GLY A 110 14.59 -1.97 -12.26
C GLY A 110 15.61 -3.08 -12.00
N GLN A 111 15.73 -3.57 -10.75
CA GLN A 111 16.63 -4.66 -10.40
C GLN A 111 16.02 -6.04 -10.64
N TYR A 112 14.69 -6.15 -10.73
CA TYR A 112 14.00 -7.44 -10.90
C TYR A 112 13.01 -7.47 -12.05
N TRP A 113 12.54 -6.33 -12.55
CA TRP A 113 11.58 -6.24 -13.63
C TRP A 113 12.21 -5.60 -14.87
N THR A 114 12.01 -6.21 -16.05
CA THR A 114 12.48 -5.65 -17.30
C THR A 114 11.29 -5.39 -18.22
N PHE A 115 11.13 -4.16 -18.68
CA PHE A 115 10.06 -3.75 -19.58
C PHE A 115 10.06 -4.49 -20.93
N ALA A 116 11.26 -4.89 -21.40
CA ALA A 116 11.42 -5.44 -22.74
C ALA A 116 10.69 -6.78 -22.95
N HIS A 117 10.42 -7.55 -21.88
CA HIS A 117 9.85 -8.91 -21.99
C HIS A 117 8.91 -9.28 -20.85
N ASP A 118 8.48 -8.34 -20.01
CA ASP A 118 7.70 -8.62 -18.80
C ASP A 118 8.36 -9.69 -17.88
N VAL A 119 9.68 -9.80 -17.94
CA VAL A 119 10.41 -10.84 -17.21
C VAL A 119 10.74 -10.34 -15.83
N VAL A 120 10.18 -11.00 -14.84
CA VAL A 120 10.57 -10.83 -13.43
C VAL A 120 11.75 -11.75 -13.11
N ARG A 121 12.86 -11.18 -12.65
CA ARG A 121 14.03 -11.91 -12.20
C ARG A 121 14.23 -11.70 -10.72
N LEU A 122 14.61 -12.77 -10.00
CA LEU A 122 15.02 -12.60 -8.60
C LEU A 122 16.38 -11.89 -8.56
N PRO A 123 16.52 -10.84 -7.75
CA PRO A 123 17.79 -10.18 -7.54
C PRO A 123 18.82 -11.15 -6.92
N ARG A 124 20.08 -10.94 -7.23
CA ARG A 124 21.16 -11.70 -6.60
C ARG A 124 21.39 -11.22 -5.18
N CYS A 125 21.31 -12.12 -4.22
CA CYS A 125 21.51 -11.85 -2.81
C CYS A 125 22.64 -12.73 -2.26
N GLY A 126 23.23 -12.32 -1.15
CA GLY A 126 24.17 -13.18 -0.40
C GLY A 126 23.49 -14.44 0.13
N ALA A 127 24.28 -15.48 0.37
CA ALA A 127 23.78 -16.80 0.80
C ALA A 127 22.93 -16.79 2.09
N TYR A 128 23.10 -15.78 2.91
CA TYR A 128 22.38 -15.63 4.19
C TYR A 128 21.34 -14.50 4.18
N ALA A 129 20.95 -14.02 2.99
CA ALA A 129 19.95 -12.98 2.90
C ALA A 129 18.59 -13.46 3.47
N PRO A 130 17.85 -12.59 4.18
CA PRO A 130 16.50 -12.89 4.64
C PRO A 130 15.59 -13.30 3.48
N ALA A 131 14.61 -14.18 3.74
CA ALA A 131 13.70 -14.69 2.72
C ALA A 131 12.97 -13.56 1.97
N ALA A 132 12.55 -12.51 2.66
CA ALA A 132 11.92 -11.34 2.05
C ALA A 132 12.80 -10.68 0.98
N MET A 133 14.11 -10.60 1.22
CA MET A 133 15.09 -10.08 0.27
C MET A 133 15.39 -11.07 -0.85
N ALA A 134 15.71 -12.33 -0.49
CA ALA A 134 16.10 -13.36 -1.46
C ALA A 134 14.98 -13.71 -2.46
N GLN A 135 13.73 -13.66 -2.03
CA GLN A 135 12.53 -13.92 -2.84
C GLN A 135 11.86 -12.64 -3.33
N ASN A 136 12.39 -11.47 -2.97
CA ASN A 136 11.81 -10.16 -3.28
C ASN A 136 10.31 -10.06 -2.93
N LEU A 137 9.95 -10.52 -1.74
CA LEU A 137 8.57 -10.52 -1.27
C LEU A 137 8.07 -9.09 -1.05
N GLY A 138 6.82 -8.83 -1.40
CA GLY A 138 6.14 -7.60 -1.03
C GLY A 138 5.65 -7.71 0.41
N ASN A 139 6.14 -6.86 1.29
CA ASN A 139 5.68 -6.76 2.67
C ASN A 139 4.98 -5.42 2.90
N THR A 140 4.34 -5.26 4.05
CA THR A 140 3.68 -4.01 4.42
C THR A 140 4.28 -3.45 5.70
N GLY A 141 4.67 -2.18 5.62
CA GLY A 141 5.12 -1.36 6.73
C GLY A 141 4.04 -0.43 7.25
N LEU A 142 4.27 0.08 8.46
CA LEU A 142 3.48 1.14 9.07
C LEU A 142 4.37 2.34 9.35
N ALA A 143 3.93 3.51 8.93
CA ALA A 143 4.53 4.78 9.29
C ALA A 143 3.47 5.69 9.92
N VAL A 144 3.92 6.68 10.70
CA VAL A 144 3.07 7.67 11.33
C VAL A 144 3.60 9.07 11.05
N THR A 145 2.69 10.02 10.90
CA THR A 145 2.98 11.45 10.71
C THR A 145 1.84 12.30 11.27
N THR A 146 2.16 13.56 11.60
CA THR A 146 1.16 14.57 11.95
C THR A 146 1.01 15.67 10.90
N ASP A 147 1.93 15.69 9.89
CA ASP A 147 2.06 16.82 8.95
C ASP A 147 2.27 16.40 7.48
N PHE A 148 2.31 15.10 7.18
CA PHE A 148 2.63 14.52 5.87
C PHE A 148 3.99 14.93 5.30
N ARG A 149 4.90 15.41 6.15
CA ARG A 149 6.27 15.80 5.78
C ARG A 149 7.32 15.02 6.57
N ASN A 150 7.05 14.87 7.86
CA ASN A 150 7.92 14.14 8.79
C ASN A 150 7.28 12.80 9.11
N PHE A 151 7.90 11.71 8.67
CA PHE A 151 7.39 10.36 8.87
C PHE A 151 8.29 9.58 9.82
N ARG A 152 7.69 8.87 10.76
CA ARG A 152 8.36 7.90 11.63
C ARG A 152 7.88 6.50 11.27
N ARG A 153 8.79 5.63 10.82
CA ARG A 153 8.49 4.22 10.60
C ARG A 153 8.29 3.51 11.92
N LEU A 154 7.20 2.77 12.05
CA LEU A 154 6.86 2.02 13.26
C LEU A 154 7.27 0.56 13.18
N GLY A 155 7.34 -0.01 11.98
CA GLY A 155 7.72 -1.40 11.77
C GLY A 155 6.91 -2.09 10.66
N ARG A 156 7.08 -3.40 10.60
CA ARG A 156 6.37 -4.27 9.65
C ARG A 156 5.07 -4.78 10.26
N LEU A 157 4.00 -4.83 9.46
CA LEU A 157 2.70 -5.37 9.86
C LEU A 157 2.48 -6.83 9.41
N THR A 158 3.20 -7.28 8.37
CA THR A 158 3.00 -8.60 7.76
C THR A 158 4.17 -9.54 8.03
N SER A 159 3.96 -10.85 7.91
CA SER A 159 5.02 -11.83 8.08
C SER A 159 6.13 -11.67 7.03
N PRO A 160 7.41 -11.74 7.40
CA PRO A 160 8.53 -11.56 6.47
C PRO A 160 8.66 -12.68 5.43
N VAL A 161 7.97 -13.79 5.62
CA VAL A 161 8.02 -14.95 4.72
C VAL A 161 6.82 -15.03 3.78
N LEU A 162 5.95 -14.03 3.80
CA LEU A 162 4.76 -13.94 2.94
C LEU A 162 4.86 -12.73 2.01
N ASP A 163 4.38 -12.89 0.77
CA ASP A 163 4.04 -11.74 -0.08
C ASP A 163 2.63 -11.28 0.35
N ASP A 164 2.58 -10.29 1.24
CA ASP A 164 1.35 -9.82 1.87
C ASP A 164 1.27 -8.29 1.76
N ARG A 165 0.52 -7.86 0.78
CA ARG A 165 0.30 -6.46 0.42
C ARG A 165 -1.19 -6.13 0.45
N ASP A 166 -1.53 -4.91 0.10
CA ASP A 166 -2.89 -4.39 0.18
C ASP A 166 -3.43 -4.44 1.62
N VAL A 167 -2.53 -4.18 2.58
CA VAL A 167 -2.92 -4.09 3.99
C VAL A 167 -3.59 -2.77 4.25
N ILE A 168 -4.79 -2.83 4.83
CA ILE A 168 -5.65 -1.69 5.10
C ILE A 168 -6.11 -1.76 6.54
N LEU A 169 -5.78 -0.75 7.33
CA LEU A 169 -6.35 -0.59 8.66
C LEU A 169 -7.78 -0.04 8.56
N PHE A 170 -8.63 -0.49 9.46
CA PHE A 170 -9.91 0.19 9.71
C PHE A 170 -9.64 1.50 10.46
N PRO A 171 -10.38 2.58 10.15
CA PRO A 171 -10.16 3.89 10.78
C PRO A 171 -10.64 3.94 12.23
N GLU A 172 -11.34 2.92 12.69
CA GLU A 172 -11.85 2.79 14.06
C GLU A 172 -11.64 1.37 14.58
N LYS A 173 -11.58 1.24 15.91
CA LYS A 173 -11.54 -0.07 16.56
C LYS A 173 -12.89 -0.76 16.45
N ILE A 174 -12.87 -2.05 16.12
CA ILE A 174 -14.05 -2.90 16.07
C ILE A 174 -14.04 -3.81 17.31
N GLY A 175 -15.06 -3.67 18.16
CA GLY A 175 -15.11 -4.42 19.43
C GLY A 175 -13.92 -4.14 20.36
N GLY A 176 -13.40 -2.92 20.34
CA GLY A 176 -12.25 -2.50 21.15
C GLY A 176 -10.88 -2.86 20.58
N LYS A 177 -10.81 -3.57 19.44
CA LYS A 177 -9.58 -4.02 18.81
C LYS A 177 -9.32 -3.27 17.49
N PHE A 178 -8.05 -3.06 17.17
CA PHE A 178 -7.65 -2.68 15.82
C PHE A 178 -8.01 -3.81 14.85
N ALA A 179 -8.45 -3.44 13.67
CA ALA A 179 -8.78 -4.37 12.60
C ALA A 179 -7.99 -4.01 11.33
N MET A 180 -7.54 -5.03 10.60
CA MET A 180 -6.91 -4.84 9.31
C MET A 180 -7.39 -5.88 8.29
N MET A 181 -7.57 -5.44 7.07
CA MET A 181 -7.62 -6.32 5.90
C MET A 181 -6.22 -6.56 5.36
N HIS A 182 -5.94 -7.77 4.89
CA HIS A 182 -4.69 -8.13 4.25
C HIS A 182 -4.90 -9.20 3.17
N ARG A 183 -3.92 -9.38 2.27
CA ARG A 183 -4.04 -10.32 1.15
C ARG A 183 -2.73 -11.10 0.93
N PRO A 184 -2.45 -12.09 1.78
CA PRO A 184 -1.28 -12.95 1.60
C PRO A 184 -1.45 -13.86 0.38
N LYS A 185 -0.52 -13.80 -0.58
CA LYS A 185 -0.60 -14.58 -1.82
C LYS A 185 -0.51 -16.09 -1.57
N GLN A 186 0.13 -16.49 -0.50
CA GLN A 186 0.32 -17.89 -0.14
C GLN A 186 -0.88 -18.53 0.56
N PHE A 187 -1.91 -17.73 0.93
CA PHE A 187 -3.12 -18.26 1.57
C PHE A 187 -4.10 -18.78 0.52
N VAL A 188 -3.71 -19.88 -0.14
CA VAL A 188 -4.49 -20.57 -1.18
C VAL A 188 -4.41 -22.08 -0.99
N GLY A 189 -5.34 -22.81 -1.58
CA GLY A 189 -5.42 -24.29 -1.50
C GLY A 189 -6.32 -24.77 -0.37
N GLU A 190 -6.36 -26.11 -0.17
CA GLU A 190 -7.26 -26.79 0.76
C GLU A 190 -7.17 -26.26 2.19
N ARG A 191 -5.94 -26.01 2.67
CA ARG A 191 -5.71 -25.49 4.02
C ARG A 191 -6.46 -24.19 4.30
N TYR A 192 -6.65 -23.35 3.27
CA TYR A 192 -7.26 -22.04 3.39
C TYR A 192 -8.69 -21.98 2.83
N GLY A 193 -9.14 -23.05 2.16
CA GLY A 193 -10.47 -23.14 1.57
C GLY A 193 -10.70 -22.18 0.40
N VAL A 194 -9.65 -21.62 -0.19
CA VAL A 194 -9.74 -20.70 -1.32
C VAL A 194 -8.72 -21.07 -2.40
N LYS A 195 -9.09 -20.88 -3.66
CA LYS A 195 -8.26 -21.20 -4.84
C LYS A 195 -7.36 -20.02 -5.25
N TYR A 196 -7.79 -18.80 -4.98
CA TYR A 196 -7.11 -17.58 -5.39
C TYR A 196 -6.76 -16.69 -4.18
N PRO A 197 -5.74 -15.81 -4.29
CA PRO A 197 -5.44 -14.85 -3.25
C PRO A 197 -6.68 -14.03 -2.89
N SER A 198 -7.06 -14.08 -1.63
CA SER A 198 -8.31 -13.57 -1.08
C SER A 198 -8.04 -12.52 -0.01
N ILE A 199 -9.03 -11.71 0.32
CA ILE A 199 -8.93 -10.71 1.39
C ILE A 199 -9.31 -11.36 2.72
N TRP A 200 -8.42 -11.19 3.69
CA TRP A 200 -8.55 -11.72 5.04
C TRP A 200 -8.62 -10.58 6.05
N LEU A 201 -9.27 -10.82 7.18
CA LEU A 201 -9.44 -9.89 8.29
C LEU A 201 -8.68 -10.39 9.50
N LYS A 202 -7.96 -9.49 10.18
CA LYS A 202 -7.31 -9.73 11.46
C LYS A 202 -7.73 -8.70 12.50
N PHE A 203 -7.66 -9.11 13.77
CA PHE A 203 -7.88 -8.22 14.90
C PHE A 203 -6.70 -8.28 15.85
N SER A 204 -6.33 -7.14 16.45
CA SER A 204 -5.27 -7.05 17.45
C SER A 204 -5.56 -5.96 18.47
N ASP A 205 -5.06 -6.14 19.68
CA ASP A 205 -5.09 -5.10 20.73
C ASP A 205 -3.97 -4.06 20.54
N ASP A 206 -2.97 -4.39 19.71
CA ASP A 206 -1.79 -3.57 19.42
C ASP A 206 -1.61 -3.40 17.91
N LEU A 207 -1.31 -2.17 17.46
CA LEU A 207 -1.09 -1.81 16.05
C LEU A 207 0.11 -2.51 15.40
N LEU A 208 1.05 -3.04 16.16
CA LEU A 208 2.25 -3.72 15.64
C LEU A 208 2.26 -5.23 15.87
N ALA A 209 1.34 -5.76 16.70
CA ALA A 209 1.31 -7.17 17.09
C ALA A 209 0.28 -7.98 16.28
N TRP A 210 0.61 -8.29 15.03
CA TRP A 210 -0.29 -9.00 14.10
C TRP A 210 0.13 -10.44 13.79
N GLU A 211 1.38 -10.82 14.04
CA GLU A 211 1.97 -12.06 13.52
C GLU A 211 1.22 -13.30 14.00
N ASP A 212 0.92 -13.38 15.27
CA ASP A 212 0.23 -14.54 15.89
C ASP A 212 -1.30 -14.44 15.85
N LYS A 213 -1.86 -13.42 15.22
CA LYS A 213 -3.32 -13.24 15.18
C LYS A 213 -3.94 -14.07 14.07
N PRO A 214 -5.11 -14.72 14.34
CA PRO A 214 -5.81 -15.49 13.33
C PRO A 214 -6.29 -14.61 12.18
N SER A 215 -6.24 -15.14 10.97
CA SER A 215 -6.82 -14.52 9.77
C SER A 215 -8.17 -15.16 9.47
N HIS A 216 -9.18 -14.34 9.30
CA HIS A 216 -10.53 -14.74 8.95
C HIS A 216 -10.81 -14.38 7.50
N LEU A 217 -11.26 -15.32 6.68
CA LEU A 217 -11.61 -15.05 5.29
C LEU A 217 -12.76 -14.03 5.23
N LEU A 218 -12.52 -12.91 4.55
CA LEU A 218 -13.53 -11.86 4.38
C LEU A 218 -14.14 -11.91 2.97
N ILE A 219 -13.31 -11.89 1.92
CA ILE A 219 -13.76 -11.94 0.53
C ILE A 219 -12.88 -12.91 -0.24
N ALA A 220 -13.50 -13.95 -0.81
CA ALA A 220 -12.82 -14.92 -1.67
C ALA A 220 -12.79 -14.43 -3.13
N GLY A 221 -11.67 -14.68 -3.81
CA GLY A 221 -11.60 -14.55 -5.26
C GLY A 221 -12.51 -15.57 -5.96
N ARG A 222 -13.09 -15.22 -7.11
CA ARG A 222 -14.05 -16.05 -7.85
C ARG A 222 -13.48 -16.50 -9.19
N GLU A 223 -13.44 -17.82 -9.38
CA GLU A 223 -12.95 -18.48 -10.58
C GLU A 223 -13.74 -18.08 -11.84
N GLY A 224 -13.03 -17.92 -12.97
CA GLY A 224 -13.64 -17.59 -14.26
C GLY A 224 -14.17 -16.17 -14.38
N THR A 225 -13.85 -15.30 -13.40
CA THR A 225 -14.28 -13.89 -13.39
C THR A 225 -13.08 -12.96 -13.31
N TRP A 226 -13.32 -11.65 -13.48
CA TRP A 226 -12.30 -10.63 -13.23
C TRP A 226 -11.86 -10.56 -11.75
N GLU A 227 -12.59 -11.23 -10.86
CA GLU A 227 -12.34 -11.27 -9.42
C GLU A 227 -11.43 -12.45 -9.00
N GLU A 228 -10.81 -13.18 -9.91
CA GLU A 228 -9.78 -14.17 -9.57
C GLU A 228 -8.61 -13.54 -8.83
N LYS A 229 -8.36 -12.26 -9.07
CA LYS A 229 -7.41 -11.45 -8.30
C LYS A 229 -8.13 -10.28 -7.68
N ILE A 230 -8.34 -10.34 -6.38
CA ILE A 230 -8.91 -9.25 -5.60
C ILE A 230 -7.85 -8.63 -4.67
N GLY A 231 -8.02 -7.37 -4.33
CA GLY A 231 -7.16 -6.64 -3.40
C GLY A 231 -7.92 -5.48 -2.79
N GLY A 232 -7.54 -5.10 -1.57
CA GLY A 232 -8.11 -3.93 -0.91
C GLY A 232 -7.67 -2.63 -1.60
N SER A 233 -8.54 -1.64 -1.60
CA SER A 233 -8.28 -0.33 -2.21
C SER A 233 -8.17 0.76 -1.14
N THR A 234 -9.30 1.32 -0.72
CA THR A 234 -9.35 2.40 0.28
C THR A 234 -9.62 1.83 1.67
N PRO A 235 -9.24 2.53 2.75
CA PRO A 235 -9.74 2.22 4.08
C PRO A 235 -11.28 2.19 4.08
N PRO A 236 -11.88 1.23 4.85
CA PRO A 236 -13.33 1.15 4.95
C PRO A 236 -13.95 2.42 5.49
N ILE A 237 -15.13 2.76 5.00
CA ILE A 237 -15.92 3.91 5.45
C ILE A 237 -17.09 3.39 6.27
N LEU A 238 -17.22 3.84 7.52
CA LEU A 238 -18.37 3.50 8.35
C LEU A 238 -19.61 4.23 7.83
N THR A 239 -20.69 3.48 7.62
CA THR A 239 -22.00 3.97 7.20
C THR A 239 -23.08 3.45 8.14
N GLU A 240 -24.31 3.96 8.03
CA GLU A 240 -25.45 3.42 8.78
C GLU A 240 -25.73 1.93 8.49
N ALA A 241 -25.36 1.46 7.29
CA ALA A 241 -25.52 0.06 6.88
C ALA A 241 -24.33 -0.85 7.25
N GLY A 242 -23.26 -0.29 7.84
CA GLY A 242 -22.03 -0.98 8.17
C GLY A 242 -20.81 -0.44 7.40
N TRP A 243 -19.76 -1.23 7.35
CA TRP A 243 -18.52 -0.85 6.67
C TRP A 243 -18.63 -1.00 5.15
N LEU A 244 -18.45 0.10 4.45
CA LEU A 244 -18.27 0.11 2.99
C LEU A 244 -16.79 -0.11 2.67
N THR A 245 -16.48 -1.12 1.89
CA THR A 245 -15.11 -1.49 1.47
C THR A 245 -15.10 -1.88 0.00
#